data_ed5fc2901bbf109f51736e270b79eea1
#
_entry.id   ed5fc2901bbf109f51736e270b79eea1
#
_cell.length_a   1.000
_cell.length_b   1.000
_cell.length_c   1.000
_cell.angle_alpha   90.00
_cell.angle_beta   90.00
_cell.angle_gamma   90.00
#
_symmetry.space_group_name_H-M   'P 1'
#
loop_
_entity.id
_entity.type
_entity.pdbx_description
1 polymer ?
#
loop_
_entity_poly.entity_id
_entity_poly.type
_entity_poly.pdbx_seq_one_letter_code
_entity_poly.pdbx_strand_id
1 'polypeptide(L)'
;MKLDMPRFEQARVLILGDVMLDRYWRGGASRISPEAPVPVVRVEEITDRPGGAGNVALNIAALGTSAVLCGFTGDDEMADSLQDMLEGAGVESAFTRVAACPTITKLRVISQHQQLLRLDFEQAEFSSQGQSLDQGLGARLQSCQALVLSDYAKGALTDPQPMIAAARAQGVPVLVDPKGSEFARYRGAALLTPNLQEFETVVGSCASEAELVARGQSLMVELDLGALLVTRGDQGMTLLRPGMDELHLPARAREVFDVTGAGDTVIGVVAAAVAAGADLPQAVTLANIAAGIVVGKLGTAAVSAPELRRAVQLEQGSERGVMSLEQLQVAVSDARSQGERVVFTNGCFDIIHAGHVGYLEQARACGDRLIVAVNSDASVRRLKGSGRPINPVERRMAVLAGMEAVDWVVSFADDTPLGLLQGLQPDLLVKGGDYESKEDIVGWDIVQGYGGEVRLLDRVDSLSTTAIVDRIRGQAGD
;
A
#
# COMPACT_ATOMS: atom_id res chain seq x y z
N MET A 1 -4.94 17.31 2.32
CA MET A 1 -4.88 16.58 3.61
C MET A 1 -3.56 15.83 3.64
N LYS A 2 -2.74 16.01 4.68
CA LYS A 2 -1.51 15.22 4.82
C LYS A 2 -1.95 13.78 5.15
N LEU A 3 -1.55 12.83 4.33
CA LEU A 3 -1.94 11.43 4.47
C LEU A 3 -0.82 10.72 5.25
N ASP A 4 -1.06 10.44 6.52
CA ASP A 4 -0.10 9.72 7.36
C ASP A 4 -0.39 8.21 7.33
N MET A 5 0.66 7.40 7.32
CA MET A 5 0.50 5.94 7.37
C MET A 5 0.13 5.49 8.79
N PRO A 6 -0.98 4.77 8.98
CA PRO A 6 -1.33 4.20 10.29
C PRO A 6 -0.30 3.14 10.74
N ARG A 7 -0.27 2.87 12.05
CA ARG A 7 0.55 1.79 12.62
C ARG A 7 -0.19 0.46 12.54
N PHE A 8 -0.22 -0.10 11.36
CA PHE A 8 -0.95 -1.33 11.03
C PHE A 8 -0.58 -2.51 11.94
N GLU A 9 0.67 -2.61 12.36
CA GLU A 9 1.20 -3.68 13.21
C GLU A 9 0.63 -3.68 14.64
N GLN A 10 -0.05 -2.61 15.05
CA GLN A 10 -0.70 -2.51 16.37
C GLN A 10 -2.18 -2.86 16.32
N ALA A 11 -2.72 -3.13 15.14
CA ALA A 11 -4.13 -3.39 14.93
C ALA A 11 -4.42 -4.89 14.74
N ARG A 12 -5.62 -5.31 15.15
CA ARG A 12 -6.15 -6.65 14.93
C ARG A 12 -7.57 -6.56 14.39
N VAL A 13 -7.84 -7.25 13.30
CA VAL A 13 -9.14 -7.29 12.61
C VAL A 13 -9.69 -8.69 12.64
N LEU A 14 -10.97 -8.81 13.02
CA LEU A 14 -11.74 -10.04 12.88
C LEU A 14 -12.50 -10.01 11.56
N ILE A 15 -12.42 -11.08 10.78
CA ILE A 15 -13.13 -11.23 9.51
C ILE A 15 -14.07 -12.43 9.64
N LEU A 16 -15.35 -12.23 9.36
CA LEU A 16 -16.35 -13.27 9.23
C LEU A 16 -16.90 -13.23 7.80
N GLY A 17 -16.97 -14.36 7.13
CA GLY A 17 -17.52 -14.35 5.78
C GLY A 17 -17.39 -15.64 4.98
N ASP A 18 -17.74 -15.54 3.72
CA ASP A 18 -17.69 -16.63 2.77
C ASP A 18 -16.25 -16.86 2.30
N VAL A 19 -15.69 -17.99 2.68
CA VAL A 19 -14.33 -18.41 2.33
C VAL A 19 -14.40 -19.31 1.11
N MET A 20 -13.50 -19.11 0.15
CA MET A 20 -13.44 -19.89 -1.07
C MET A 20 -12.02 -20.01 -1.62
N LEU A 21 -11.80 -21.04 -2.46
CA LEU A 21 -10.56 -21.25 -3.17
C LEU A 21 -10.72 -20.85 -4.64
N ASP A 22 -9.89 -19.95 -5.12
CA ASP A 22 -9.74 -19.63 -6.55
C ASP A 22 -8.61 -20.50 -7.12
N ARG A 23 -8.96 -21.47 -7.96
CA ARG A 23 -8.00 -22.39 -8.61
C ARG A 23 -7.85 -22.06 -10.08
N TYR A 24 -6.63 -22.01 -10.55
CA TYR A 24 -6.29 -21.70 -11.95
C TYR A 24 -5.55 -22.87 -12.57
N TRP A 25 -6.12 -23.43 -13.61
CA TRP A 25 -5.45 -24.39 -14.48
C TRP A 25 -5.00 -23.68 -15.74
N ARG A 26 -3.68 -23.63 -15.95
CA ARG A 26 -3.08 -22.98 -17.10
C ARG A 26 -2.40 -24.00 -17.99
N GLY A 27 -2.54 -23.81 -19.33
CA GLY A 27 -1.87 -24.67 -20.30
C GLY A 27 -2.25 -24.40 -21.74
N GLY A 28 -1.59 -25.09 -22.65
CA GLY A 28 -1.84 -24.97 -24.08
C GLY A 28 -3.13 -25.64 -24.52
N ALA A 29 -3.90 -24.99 -25.43
CA ALA A 29 -5.09 -25.56 -26.08
C ALA A 29 -4.83 -25.64 -27.59
N SER A 30 -4.07 -26.64 -28.04
CA SER A 30 -3.62 -26.77 -29.44
C SER A 30 -4.40 -27.78 -30.28
N ARG A 31 -5.33 -28.52 -29.68
CA ARG A 31 -6.10 -29.54 -30.38
C ARG A 31 -7.57 -29.54 -29.98
N ILE A 32 -8.41 -30.02 -30.88
CA ILE A 32 -9.84 -30.28 -30.63
C ILE A 32 -9.99 -31.75 -30.19
N SER A 33 -10.93 -32.01 -29.26
CA SER A 33 -11.22 -33.35 -28.81
C SER A 33 -11.80 -34.17 -29.97
N PRO A 34 -11.40 -35.45 -30.11
CA PRO A 34 -12.05 -36.36 -31.08
C PRO A 34 -13.46 -36.78 -30.62
N GLU A 35 -13.82 -36.57 -29.36
CA GLU A 35 -15.10 -36.98 -28.76
C GLU A 35 -16.18 -35.90 -28.90
N ALA A 36 -15.79 -34.63 -29.00
CA ALA A 36 -16.69 -33.47 -29.10
C ALA A 36 -15.96 -32.26 -29.68
N PRO A 37 -16.66 -31.29 -30.31
CA PRO A 37 -16.03 -30.09 -30.87
C PRO A 37 -15.62 -29.07 -29.80
N VAL A 38 -14.80 -29.51 -28.85
CA VAL A 38 -14.31 -28.70 -27.72
C VAL A 38 -12.78 -28.70 -27.68
N PRO A 39 -12.12 -27.61 -27.26
CA PRO A 39 -10.66 -27.58 -27.11
C PRO A 39 -10.21 -28.54 -26.00
N VAL A 40 -9.06 -29.19 -26.22
CA VAL A 40 -8.37 -29.96 -25.18
C VAL A 40 -7.26 -29.08 -24.58
N VAL A 41 -7.39 -28.75 -23.31
CA VAL A 41 -6.38 -28.02 -22.59
C VAL A 41 -5.42 -29.02 -21.95
N ARG A 42 -4.12 -28.88 -22.23
CA ARG A 42 -3.07 -29.62 -21.55
C ARG A 42 -2.61 -28.78 -20.35
N VAL A 43 -3.05 -29.18 -19.15
CA VAL A 43 -2.70 -28.45 -17.92
C VAL A 43 -1.21 -28.59 -17.64
N GLU A 44 -0.51 -27.47 -17.53
CA GLU A 44 0.94 -27.36 -17.28
C GLU A 44 1.22 -26.72 -15.92
N GLU A 45 0.33 -25.85 -15.45
CA GLU A 45 0.44 -25.15 -14.18
C GLU A 45 -0.89 -25.17 -13.44
N ILE A 46 -0.84 -25.43 -12.14
CA ILE A 46 -1.98 -25.30 -11.21
C ILE A 46 -1.59 -24.28 -10.14
N THR A 47 -2.40 -23.23 -10.00
CA THR A 47 -2.19 -22.18 -9.00
C THR A 47 -3.46 -22.02 -8.19
N ASP A 48 -3.32 -22.05 -6.87
CA ASP A 48 -4.39 -21.80 -5.91
C ASP A 48 -4.23 -20.43 -5.25
N ARG A 49 -5.37 -19.78 -4.95
CA ARG A 49 -5.39 -18.49 -4.25
C ARG A 49 -6.60 -18.43 -3.32
N PRO A 50 -6.46 -17.87 -2.11
CA PRO A 50 -7.60 -17.57 -1.27
C PRO A 50 -8.49 -16.51 -1.93
N GLY A 51 -9.80 -16.79 -2.01
CA GLY A 51 -10.82 -15.89 -2.54
C GLY A 51 -11.84 -15.47 -1.48
N GLY A 52 -12.70 -14.51 -1.79
CA GLY A 52 -13.71 -13.99 -0.88
C GLY A 52 -13.11 -13.43 0.41
N ALA A 53 -13.67 -13.81 1.57
CA ALA A 53 -13.16 -13.39 2.87
C ALA A 53 -11.68 -13.74 3.10
N GLY A 54 -11.16 -14.80 2.44
CA GLY A 54 -9.74 -15.15 2.43
C GLY A 54 -8.87 -14.09 1.77
N ASN A 55 -9.32 -13.53 0.65
CA ASN A 55 -8.59 -12.44 -0.02
C ASN A 55 -8.63 -11.14 0.80
N VAL A 56 -9.74 -10.83 1.48
CA VAL A 56 -9.81 -9.71 2.43
C VAL A 56 -8.77 -9.89 3.55
N ALA A 57 -8.68 -11.10 4.13
CA ALA A 57 -7.72 -11.40 5.20
C ALA A 57 -6.26 -11.27 4.73
N LEU A 58 -5.94 -11.71 3.51
CA LEU A 58 -4.62 -11.54 2.91
C LEU A 58 -4.25 -10.06 2.74
N ASN A 59 -5.17 -9.22 2.27
CA ASN A 59 -4.94 -7.79 2.12
C ASN A 59 -4.67 -7.11 3.47
N ILE A 60 -5.37 -7.51 4.53
CA ILE A 60 -5.16 -7.02 5.89
C ILE A 60 -3.78 -7.45 6.42
N ALA A 61 -3.44 -8.74 6.29
CA ALA A 61 -2.17 -9.29 6.75
C ALA A 61 -0.97 -8.71 5.99
N ALA A 62 -1.08 -8.46 4.69
CA ALA A 62 -0.04 -7.85 3.87
C ALA A 62 0.34 -6.43 4.33
N LEU A 63 -0.55 -5.71 5.00
CA LEU A 63 -0.28 -4.42 5.64
C LEU A 63 0.43 -4.56 7.01
N GLY A 64 0.60 -5.79 7.52
CA GLY A 64 1.17 -6.05 8.84
C GLY A 64 0.14 -6.05 9.97
N THR A 65 -1.15 -5.91 9.67
CA THR A 65 -2.24 -6.00 10.65
C THR A 65 -2.53 -7.46 10.99
N SER A 66 -2.73 -7.77 12.27
CA SER A 66 -3.16 -9.12 12.69
C SER A 66 -4.57 -9.41 12.17
N ALA A 67 -4.73 -10.46 11.36
CA ALA A 67 -6.00 -10.87 10.79
C ALA A 67 -6.45 -12.21 11.37
N VAL A 68 -7.69 -12.28 11.83
CA VAL A 68 -8.36 -13.52 12.26
C VAL A 68 -9.52 -13.78 11.33
N LEU A 69 -9.50 -14.90 10.61
CA LEU A 69 -10.53 -15.27 9.64
C LEU A 69 -11.38 -16.43 10.16
N CYS A 70 -12.68 -16.21 10.29
CA CYS A 70 -13.67 -17.23 10.57
C CYS A 70 -14.57 -17.42 9.34
N GLY A 71 -14.81 -18.63 8.97
CA GLY A 71 -15.68 -19.00 7.86
C GLY A 71 -15.99 -20.50 7.86
N PHE A 72 -16.82 -20.92 6.93
CA PHE A 72 -17.11 -22.33 6.71
C PHE A 72 -16.26 -22.90 5.58
N THR A 73 -15.77 -24.13 5.76
CA THR A 73 -15.11 -24.92 4.71
C THR A 73 -15.65 -26.33 4.73
N GLY A 74 -15.41 -27.09 3.68
CA GLY A 74 -15.54 -28.55 3.72
C GLY A 74 -14.50 -29.18 4.67
N ASP A 75 -14.59 -30.48 4.83
CA ASP A 75 -13.55 -31.31 5.46
C ASP A 75 -12.82 -32.06 4.33
N ASP A 76 -12.06 -31.30 3.54
CA ASP A 76 -11.45 -31.73 2.29
C ASP A 76 -10.06 -31.10 2.07
N GLU A 77 -9.32 -31.62 1.08
CA GLU A 77 -7.99 -31.17 0.70
C GLU A 77 -7.96 -29.68 0.30
N MET A 78 -9.07 -29.15 -0.24
CA MET A 78 -9.17 -27.74 -0.61
C MET A 78 -9.17 -26.83 0.62
N ALA A 79 -9.84 -27.28 1.69
CA ALA A 79 -9.82 -26.59 2.99
C ALA A 79 -8.40 -26.57 3.59
N ASP A 80 -7.67 -27.69 3.51
CA ASP A 80 -6.30 -27.79 4.02
C ASP A 80 -5.37 -26.86 3.23
N SER A 81 -5.42 -26.89 1.89
CA SER A 81 -4.64 -26.01 1.02
C SER A 81 -4.93 -24.54 1.31
N LEU A 82 -6.18 -24.17 1.50
CA LEU A 82 -6.59 -22.80 1.80
C LEU A 82 -6.07 -22.35 3.17
N GLN A 83 -6.17 -23.21 4.19
CA GLN A 83 -5.66 -22.94 5.53
C GLN A 83 -4.15 -22.75 5.51
N ASP A 84 -3.39 -23.65 4.87
CA ASP A 84 -1.92 -23.55 4.75
C ASP A 84 -1.47 -22.25 4.09
N MET A 85 -2.15 -21.85 3.01
CA MET A 85 -1.83 -20.58 2.31
C MET A 85 -2.07 -19.36 3.22
N LEU A 86 -3.18 -19.33 3.94
CA LEU A 86 -3.53 -18.22 4.82
C LEU A 86 -2.61 -18.14 6.04
N GLU A 87 -2.34 -19.26 6.69
CA GLU A 87 -1.41 -19.33 7.83
C GLU A 87 0.02 -18.99 7.40
N GLY A 88 0.45 -19.44 6.22
CA GLY A 88 1.73 -19.06 5.62
C GLY A 88 1.86 -17.54 5.34
N ALA A 89 0.73 -16.85 5.17
CA ALA A 89 0.66 -15.41 5.02
C ALA A 89 0.44 -14.65 6.35
N GLY A 90 0.42 -15.35 7.50
CA GLY A 90 0.26 -14.75 8.81
C GLY A 90 -1.19 -14.48 9.23
N VAL A 91 -2.18 -15.08 8.55
CA VAL A 91 -3.60 -15.03 8.93
C VAL A 91 -3.91 -16.15 9.92
N GLU A 92 -4.53 -15.82 11.06
CA GLU A 92 -5.06 -16.81 12.00
C GLU A 92 -6.37 -17.39 11.43
N SER A 93 -6.35 -18.65 10.98
CA SER A 93 -7.50 -19.32 10.38
C SER A 93 -8.32 -20.06 11.46
N ALA A 94 -9.58 -19.68 11.62
CA ALA A 94 -10.53 -20.28 12.56
C ALA A 94 -11.75 -20.83 11.81
N PHE A 95 -11.52 -21.80 10.91
CA PHE A 95 -12.56 -22.39 10.10
C PHE A 95 -13.43 -23.37 10.84
N THR A 96 -14.72 -23.31 10.57
CA THR A 96 -15.68 -24.35 10.95
C THR A 96 -15.80 -25.33 9.79
N ARG A 97 -15.23 -26.53 9.95
CA ARG A 97 -15.28 -27.58 8.93
C ARG A 97 -16.63 -28.30 8.94
N VAL A 98 -17.24 -28.43 7.77
CA VAL A 98 -18.56 -29.05 7.56
C VAL A 98 -18.42 -30.18 6.57
N ALA A 99 -18.34 -31.42 7.08
CA ALA A 99 -18.10 -32.62 6.25
C ALA A 99 -19.17 -32.89 5.19
N ALA A 100 -20.39 -32.35 5.35
CA ALA A 100 -21.50 -32.53 4.41
C ALA A 100 -21.41 -31.61 3.16
N CYS A 101 -20.52 -30.59 3.18
CA CYS A 101 -20.38 -29.63 2.11
C CYS A 101 -18.93 -29.58 1.63
N PRO A 102 -18.67 -29.50 0.33
CA PRO A 102 -17.32 -29.27 -0.18
C PRO A 102 -16.90 -27.82 0.07
N THR A 103 -15.59 -27.60 0.20
CA THR A 103 -15.02 -26.25 0.19
C THR A 103 -15.35 -25.55 -1.12
N ILE A 104 -15.91 -24.33 -1.06
CA ILE A 104 -16.26 -23.56 -2.24
C ILE A 104 -15.01 -23.34 -3.07
N THR A 105 -15.02 -23.82 -4.31
CA THR A 105 -13.88 -23.73 -5.22
C THR A 105 -14.32 -23.17 -6.56
N LYS A 106 -13.66 -22.12 -7.03
CA LYS A 106 -13.85 -21.54 -8.36
C LYS A 106 -12.66 -21.88 -9.24
N LEU A 107 -12.80 -22.88 -10.09
CA LEU A 107 -11.75 -23.32 -11.01
C LEU A 107 -11.87 -22.59 -12.33
N ARG A 108 -10.79 -21.94 -12.75
CA ARG A 108 -10.66 -21.26 -14.03
C ARG A 108 -9.66 -21.98 -14.92
N VAL A 109 -10.09 -22.34 -16.12
CA VAL A 109 -9.22 -22.94 -17.13
C VAL A 109 -8.77 -21.85 -18.09
N ILE A 110 -7.45 -21.62 -18.16
CA ILE A 110 -6.84 -20.52 -18.91
C ILE A 110 -5.87 -21.09 -19.96
N SER A 111 -5.98 -20.61 -21.19
CA SER A 111 -5.02 -20.89 -22.26
C SER A 111 -4.63 -19.60 -22.98
N GLN A 112 -3.33 -19.38 -23.21
CA GLN A 112 -2.79 -18.21 -23.91
C GLN A 112 -3.39 -16.87 -23.43
N HIS A 113 -3.49 -16.66 -22.11
CA HIS A 113 -4.07 -15.47 -21.47
C HIS A 113 -5.60 -15.32 -21.59
N GLN A 114 -6.31 -16.30 -22.18
CA GLN A 114 -7.76 -16.30 -22.29
C GLN A 114 -8.38 -17.33 -21.34
N GLN A 115 -9.38 -16.91 -20.57
CA GLN A 115 -10.20 -17.84 -19.79
C GLN A 115 -11.16 -18.57 -20.74
N LEU A 116 -11.04 -19.89 -20.80
CA LEU A 116 -11.87 -20.77 -21.65
C LEU A 116 -13.13 -21.23 -20.92
N LEU A 117 -13.01 -21.51 -19.62
CA LEU A 117 -14.08 -22.07 -18.81
C LEU A 117 -13.90 -21.69 -17.34
N ARG A 118 -15.01 -21.56 -16.61
CA ARG A 118 -15.05 -21.52 -15.15
C ARG A 118 -15.97 -22.62 -14.64
N LEU A 119 -15.49 -23.36 -13.65
CA LEU A 119 -16.25 -24.39 -12.94
C LEU A 119 -16.40 -23.95 -11.48
N ASP A 120 -17.62 -23.83 -11.01
CA ASP A 120 -17.93 -23.45 -9.63
C ASP A 120 -18.35 -24.71 -8.88
N PHE A 121 -17.51 -25.14 -7.94
CA PHE A 121 -17.79 -26.23 -7.01
C PHE A 121 -18.38 -25.61 -5.76
N GLU A 122 -19.69 -25.56 -5.71
CA GLU A 122 -20.47 -25.05 -4.58
C GLU A 122 -21.73 -25.88 -4.46
N GLN A 123 -22.03 -26.32 -3.26
CA GLN A 123 -23.30 -26.97 -2.92
C GLN A 123 -24.06 -26.11 -1.92
N ALA A 124 -25.37 -26.28 -1.90
CA ALA A 124 -26.25 -25.44 -1.14
C ALA A 124 -25.84 -25.32 0.34
N GLU A 125 -25.71 -24.12 0.74
CA GLU A 125 -25.88 -23.50 2.06
C GLU A 125 -25.28 -24.25 3.25
N PHE A 126 -24.08 -23.84 3.64
CA PHE A 126 -23.49 -24.20 4.94
C PHE A 126 -24.45 -23.91 6.11
N SER A 127 -25.29 -22.87 6.01
CA SER A 127 -26.31 -22.49 6.99
C SER A 127 -27.39 -23.55 7.20
N SER A 128 -27.70 -24.38 6.22
CA SER A 128 -28.70 -25.45 6.32
C SER A 128 -28.28 -26.56 7.30
N GLN A 129 -27.00 -26.58 7.70
CA GLN A 129 -26.43 -27.57 8.62
C GLN A 129 -26.51 -27.14 10.11
N GLY A 130 -27.19 -26.01 10.41
CA GLY A 130 -27.33 -25.50 11.78
C GLY A 130 -26.04 -24.97 12.41
N GLN A 131 -25.04 -24.71 11.61
CA GLN A 131 -23.78 -24.07 12.02
C GLN A 131 -23.94 -22.55 12.02
N SER A 132 -23.31 -21.85 12.96
CA SER A 132 -23.29 -20.40 13.03
C SER A 132 -21.88 -19.90 13.37
N LEU A 133 -21.47 -18.80 12.74
CA LEU A 133 -20.17 -18.15 12.98
C LEU A 133 -20.16 -17.25 14.22
N ASP A 134 -21.30 -17.09 14.90
CA ASP A 134 -21.41 -16.26 16.12
C ASP A 134 -20.90 -16.97 17.39
N GLN A 135 -20.64 -18.27 17.31
CA GLN A 135 -20.10 -19.03 18.44
C GLN A 135 -18.72 -18.50 18.86
N GLY A 136 -18.64 -18.03 20.11
CA GLY A 136 -17.40 -17.45 20.65
C GLY A 136 -17.06 -16.05 20.13
N LEU A 137 -17.93 -15.43 19.32
CA LEU A 137 -17.72 -14.10 18.74
C LEU A 137 -17.41 -13.03 19.80
N GLY A 138 -18.16 -13.02 20.91
CA GLY A 138 -17.96 -12.03 21.98
C GLY A 138 -16.54 -12.02 22.56
N ALA A 139 -15.92 -13.18 22.72
CA ALA A 139 -14.54 -13.29 23.21
C ALA A 139 -13.52 -12.81 22.17
N ARG A 140 -13.74 -13.11 20.88
CA ARG A 140 -12.86 -12.68 19.78
C ARG A 140 -12.90 -11.16 19.58
N LEU A 141 -14.07 -10.55 19.70
CA LEU A 141 -14.27 -9.10 19.57
C LEU A 141 -13.50 -8.29 20.61
N GLN A 142 -13.31 -8.83 21.85
CA GLN A 142 -12.56 -8.13 22.91
C GLN A 142 -11.12 -7.82 22.53
N SER A 143 -10.52 -8.59 21.62
CA SER A 143 -9.14 -8.42 21.18
C SER A 143 -9.00 -7.71 19.84
N CYS A 144 -10.10 -7.32 19.18
CA CYS A 144 -10.11 -6.77 17.83
C CYS A 144 -10.59 -5.32 17.85
N GLN A 145 -10.02 -4.49 16.96
CA GLN A 145 -10.38 -3.09 16.79
C GLN A 145 -11.39 -2.86 15.66
N ALA A 146 -11.62 -3.85 14.80
CA ALA A 146 -12.63 -3.82 13.75
C ALA A 146 -13.15 -5.22 13.44
N LEU A 147 -14.41 -5.32 13.01
CA LEU A 147 -15.04 -6.51 12.46
C LEU A 147 -15.35 -6.27 10.98
N VAL A 148 -14.93 -7.19 10.11
CA VAL A 148 -15.33 -7.22 8.70
C VAL A 148 -16.33 -8.35 8.48
N LEU A 149 -17.45 -8.05 7.82
CA LEU A 149 -18.38 -9.00 7.28
C LEU A 149 -18.23 -9.03 5.76
N SER A 150 -17.62 -10.09 5.21
CA SER A 150 -17.39 -10.28 3.78
C SER A 150 -18.42 -11.26 3.22
N ASP A 151 -19.48 -10.73 2.63
CA ASP A 151 -20.64 -11.50 2.14
C ASP A 151 -20.53 -11.74 0.62
N TYR A 152 -20.60 -13.00 0.23
CA TYR A 152 -20.67 -13.45 -1.17
C TYR A 152 -21.94 -14.25 -1.45
N ALA A 153 -22.91 -14.19 -0.52
CA ALA A 153 -24.16 -14.96 -0.56
C ALA A 153 -23.93 -16.49 -0.69
N LYS A 154 -22.92 -17.00 0.03
CA LYS A 154 -22.60 -18.45 0.06
C LYS A 154 -22.98 -19.11 1.38
N GLY A 155 -23.68 -18.41 2.26
CA GLY A 155 -24.32 -18.96 3.44
C GLY A 155 -23.58 -18.75 4.76
N ALA A 156 -22.36 -18.19 4.77
CA ALA A 156 -21.65 -17.90 6.03
C ALA A 156 -22.34 -16.78 6.83
N LEU A 157 -22.94 -15.82 6.14
CA LEU A 157 -23.59 -14.64 6.74
C LEU A 157 -25.11 -14.64 6.50
N THR A 158 -25.79 -15.75 6.78
CA THR A 158 -27.26 -15.87 6.58
C THR A 158 -28.04 -14.85 7.40
N ASP A 159 -27.66 -14.64 8.65
CA ASP A 159 -28.17 -13.57 9.53
C ASP A 159 -27.00 -12.80 10.17
N PRO A 160 -26.59 -11.66 9.61
CA PRO A 160 -25.49 -10.87 10.15
C PRO A 160 -25.89 -9.98 11.34
N GLN A 161 -27.19 -9.81 11.64
CA GLN A 161 -27.67 -8.91 12.69
C GLN A 161 -27.16 -9.23 14.10
N PRO A 162 -27.11 -10.51 14.56
CA PRO A 162 -26.52 -10.84 15.85
C PRO A 162 -25.04 -10.42 15.95
N MET A 163 -24.28 -10.55 14.84
CA MET A 163 -22.87 -10.19 14.78
C MET A 163 -22.68 -8.67 14.87
N ILE A 164 -23.49 -7.91 14.13
CA ILE A 164 -23.49 -6.44 14.16
C ILE A 164 -23.86 -5.95 15.56
N ALA A 165 -24.91 -6.52 16.17
CA ALA A 165 -25.34 -6.14 17.52
C ALA A 165 -24.27 -6.43 18.58
N ALA A 166 -23.61 -7.60 18.51
CA ALA A 166 -22.56 -7.99 19.45
C ALA A 166 -21.33 -7.05 19.34
N ALA A 167 -20.92 -6.69 18.12
CA ALA A 167 -19.81 -5.78 17.90
C ALA A 167 -20.13 -4.35 18.36
N ARG A 168 -21.33 -3.83 18.05
CA ARG A 168 -21.81 -2.53 18.53
C ARG A 168 -21.81 -2.44 20.06
N ALA A 169 -22.26 -3.52 20.73
CA ALA A 169 -22.30 -3.55 22.19
C ALA A 169 -20.91 -3.46 22.84
N GLN A 170 -19.86 -3.83 22.12
CA GLN A 170 -18.46 -3.73 22.55
C GLN A 170 -17.73 -2.49 21.97
N GLY A 171 -18.42 -1.64 21.20
CA GLY A 171 -17.82 -0.47 20.57
C GLY A 171 -16.88 -0.80 19.40
N VAL A 172 -16.97 -2.01 18.83
CA VAL A 172 -16.16 -2.45 17.68
C VAL A 172 -16.89 -2.06 16.39
N PRO A 173 -16.29 -1.25 15.51
CA PRO A 173 -16.90 -0.89 14.24
C PRO A 173 -17.03 -2.10 13.31
N VAL A 174 -18.21 -2.23 12.68
CA VAL A 174 -18.51 -3.28 11.70
C VAL A 174 -18.46 -2.70 10.30
N LEU A 175 -17.58 -3.24 9.48
CA LEU A 175 -17.46 -2.91 8.07
C LEU A 175 -18.02 -4.07 7.25
N VAL A 176 -18.88 -3.78 6.28
CA VAL A 176 -19.57 -4.83 5.51
C VAL A 176 -19.29 -4.65 4.03
N ASP A 177 -18.76 -5.70 3.41
CA ASP A 177 -18.76 -5.87 1.95
C ASP A 177 -20.01 -6.67 1.58
N PRO A 178 -21.06 -6.01 1.03
CA PRO A 178 -22.36 -6.62 0.87
C PRO A 178 -22.48 -7.43 -0.41
N LYS A 179 -23.43 -8.36 -0.44
CA LYS A 179 -23.88 -9.05 -1.64
C LYS A 179 -25.40 -9.05 -1.77
N GLY A 180 -25.86 -8.99 -3.03
CA GLY A 180 -27.29 -9.02 -3.35
C GLY A 180 -27.98 -7.67 -3.19
N SER A 181 -29.32 -7.69 -2.98
CA SER A 181 -30.18 -6.50 -2.95
C SER A 181 -30.81 -6.24 -1.57
N GLU A 182 -30.59 -7.12 -0.59
CA GLU A 182 -31.23 -7.02 0.73
C GLU A 182 -30.32 -6.33 1.76
N PHE A 183 -30.01 -5.05 1.55
CA PHE A 183 -29.11 -4.32 2.44
C PHE A 183 -29.69 -4.07 3.84
N ALA A 184 -31.01 -4.24 4.03
CA ALA A 184 -31.65 -4.15 5.34
C ALA A 184 -31.06 -5.11 6.37
N ARG A 185 -30.50 -6.24 5.94
CA ARG A 185 -29.82 -7.22 6.79
C ARG A 185 -28.52 -6.69 7.42
N TYR A 186 -27.95 -5.59 6.91
CA TYR A 186 -26.74 -4.95 7.43
C TYR A 186 -27.02 -3.69 8.25
N ARG A 187 -28.28 -3.47 8.64
CA ARG A 187 -28.68 -2.32 9.47
C ARG A 187 -27.76 -2.15 10.67
N GLY A 188 -27.34 -0.91 10.92
CA GLY A 188 -26.49 -0.56 12.03
C GLY A 188 -24.98 -0.81 11.80
N ALA A 189 -24.55 -1.17 10.59
CA ALA A 189 -23.14 -1.27 10.28
C ALA A 189 -22.46 0.12 10.35
N ALA A 190 -21.19 0.15 10.76
CA ALA A 190 -20.39 1.37 10.78
C ALA A 190 -20.04 1.84 9.35
N LEU A 191 -19.82 0.89 8.43
CA LEU A 191 -19.56 1.16 7.02
C LEU A 191 -20.16 0.05 6.17
N LEU A 192 -20.78 0.42 5.04
CA LEU A 192 -21.19 -0.49 3.97
C LEU A 192 -20.44 -0.12 2.68
N THR A 193 -19.90 -1.13 1.95
CA THR A 193 -19.03 -0.89 0.78
C THR A 193 -19.53 -1.51 -0.52
N PRO A 194 -20.78 -1.22 -0.98
CA PRO A 194 -21.27 -1.76 -2.23
C PRO A 194 -20.52 -1.21 -3.43
N ASN A 195 -20.44 -1.99 -4.51
CA ASN A 195 -20.13 -1.43 -5.81
C ASN A 195 -21.37 -0.66 -6.39
N LEU A 196 -21.14 0.14 -7.44
CA LEU A 196 -22.19 0.96 -8.04
C LEU A 196 -23.40 0.12 -8.49
N GLN A 197 -23.17 -1.05 -9.09
CA GLN A 197 -24.23 -1.93 -9.57
C GLN A 197 -25.05 -2.51 -8.41
N GLU A 198 -24.42 -2.94 -7.32
CA GLU A 198 -25.09 -3.40 -6.11
C GLU A 198 -25.89 -2.28 -5.46
N PHE A 199 -25.30 -1.08 -5.37
CA PHE A 199 -25.97 0.11 -4.86
C PHE A 199 -27.21 0.45 -5.69
N GLU A 200 -27.08 0.56 -7.02
CA GLU A 200 -28.19 0.87 -7.92
C GLU A 200 -29.28 -0.21 -7.95
N THR A 201 -28.91 -1.46 -7.69
CA THR A 201 -29.90 -2.54 -7.56
C THR A 201 -30.86 -2.30 -6.39
N VAL A 202 -30.38 -1.66 -5.31
CA VAL A 202 -31.16 -1.36 -4.11
C VAL A 202 -31.93 -0.05 -4.24
N VAL A 203 -31.25 1.02 -4.68
CA VAL A 203 -31.82 2.38 -4.66
C VAL A 203 -32.39 2.84 -6.01
N GLY A 204 -32.17 2.05 -7.05
CA GLY A 204 -32.46 2.41 -8.45
C GLY A 204 -31.29 3.12 -9.12
N SER A 205 -31.32 3.16 -10.47
CA SER A 205 -30.24 3.74 -11.29
C SER A 205 -30.04 5.23 -11.02
N CYS A 206 -28.78 5.67 -10.93
CA CYS A 206 -28.38 7.06 -10.65
C CYS A 206 -27.87 7.73 -11.93
N ALA A 207 -28.58 8.76 -12.40
CA ALA A 207 -28.21 9.49 -13.62
C ALA A 207 -27.10 10.54 -13.39
N SER A 208 -26.79 10.88 -12.14
CA SER A 208 -25.78 11.88 -11.76
C SER A 208 -25.17 11.59 -10.38
N GLU A 209 -24.01 12.20 -10.10
CA GLU A 209 -23.40 12.14 -8.77
C GLU A 209 -24.30 12.72 -7.68
N ALA A 210 -25.00 13.81 -7.95
CA ALA A 210 -25.94 14.39 -7.02
C ALA A 210 -27.09 13.44 -6.66
N GLU A 211 -27.55 12.65 -7.62
CA GLU A 211 -28.58 11.64 -7.38
C GLU A 211 -28.04 10.46 -6.56
N LEU A 212 -26.81 10.00 -6.85
CA LEU A 212 -26.12 8.99 -6.06
C LEU A 212 -25.99 9.44 -4.60
N VAL A 213 -25.55 10.68 -4.37
CA VAL A 213 -25.40 11.26 -3.03
C VAL A 213 -26.73 11.31 -2.31
N ALA A 214 -27.78 11.84 -2.95
CA ALA A 214 -29.11 11.96 -2.33
C ALA A 214 -29.71 10.61 -1.95
N ARG A 215 -29.63 9.61 -2.84
CA ARG A 215 -30.12 8.26 -2.58
C ARG A 215 -29.27 7.54 -1.53
N GLY A 216 -27.95 7.72 -1.56
CA GLY A 216 -27.04 7.15 -0.57
C GLY A 216 -27.29 7.70 0.83
N GLN A 217 -27.52 9.01 0.97
CA GLN A 217 -27.89 9.63 2.25
C GLN A 217 -29.23 9.09 2.77
N SER A 218 -30.23 8.91 1.89
CA SER A 218 -31.51 8.32 2.26
C SER A 218 -31.35 6.89 2.75
N LEU A 219 -30.56 6.07 2.05
CA LEU A 219 -30.27 4.68 2.43
C LEU A 219 -29.53 4.61 3.78
N MET A 220 -28.59 5.52 4.02
CA MET A 220 -27.85 5.56 5.30
C MET A 220 -28.79 5.84 6.48
N VAL A 221 -29.73 6.77 6.33
CA VAL A 221 -30.74 7.05 7.35
C VAL A 221 -31.67 5.87 7.55
N GLU A 222 -32.16 5.27 6.47
CA GLU A 222 -33.04 4.11 6.51
C GLU A 222 -32.41 2.94 7.26
N LEU A 223 -31.12 2.66 7.00
CA LEU A 223 -30.40 1.50 7.53
C LEU A 223 -29.58 1.80 8.79
N ASP A 224 -29.64 2.98 9.37
CA ASP A 224 -28.84 3.39 10.54
C ASP A 224 -27.33 3.12 10.31
N LEU A 225 -26.82 3.47 9.11
CA LEU A 225 -25.41 3.29 8.77
C LEU A 225 -24.54 4.42 9.28
N GLY A 226 -23.35 4.12 9.78
CA GLY A 226 -22.35 5.13 10.14
C GLY A 226 -21.74 5.82 8.91
N ALA A 227 -21.58 5.10 7.80
CA ALA A 227 -21.10 5.62 6.52
C ALA A 227 -21.45 4.65 5.37
N LEU A 228 -21.38 5.17 4.13
CA LEU A 228 -21.53 4.40 2.91
C LEU A 228 -20.40 4.74 1.94
N LEU A 229 -19.67 3.72 1.46
CA LEU A 229 -18.60 3.84 0.47
C LEU A 229 -19.03 3.14 -0.82
N VAL A 230 -19.40 3.89 -1.84
CA VAL A 230 -19.76 3.31 -3.14
C VAL A 230 -18.51 3.25 -4.03
N THR A 231 -18.08 2.03 -4.42
CA THR A 231 -16.99 1.84 -5.40
C THR A 231 -17.55 1.92 -6.82
N ARG A 232 -16.90 2.70 -7.70
CA ARG A 232 -17.43 3.10 -9.02
C ARG A 232 -16.51 2.70 -10.18
N GLY A 233 -15.66 1.70 -9.98
CA GLY A 233 -14.73 1.20 -10.99
C GLY A 233 -13.72 2.29 -11.44
N ASP A 234 -13.72 2.59 -12.72
CA ASP A 234 -12.87 3.61 -13.35
C ASP A 234 -13.18 5.06 -12.92
N GLN A 235 -14.35 5.29 -12.31
CA GLN A 235 -14.71 6.58 -11.71
C GLN A 235 -14.23 6.71 -10.25
N GLY A 236 -13.56 5.70 -9.71
CA GLY A 236 -13.02 5.71 -8.35
C GLY A 236 -14.06 5.36 -7.28
N MET A 237 -14.22 6.16 -6.24
CA MET A 237 -15.16 5.88 -5.16
C MET A 237 -15.73 7.13 -4.50
N THR A 238 -16.91 6.98 -3.89
CA THR A 238 -17.63 8.05 -3.20
C THR A 238 -17.94 7.63 -1.78
N LEU A 239 -17.43 8.37 -0.79
CA LEU A 239 -17.72 8.19 0.63
C LEU A 239 -18.80 9.19 1.07
N LEU A 240 -19.87 8.66 1.64
CA LEU A 240 -20.95 9.42 2.27
C LEU A 240 -20.92 9.23 3.79
N ARG A 241 -21.15 10.32 4.54
CA ARG A 241 -21.18 10.33 6.00
C ARG A 241 -22.32 11.21 6.49
N PRO A 242 -22.98 10.88 7.61
CA PRO A 242 -24.10 11.68 8.13
C PRO A 242 -23.67 13.12 8.43
N GLY A 243 -24.38 14.09 7.85
CA GLY A 243 -24.19 15.53 8.13
C GLY A 243 -22.85 16.11 7.65
N MET A 244 -22.14 15.43 6.79
CA MET A 244 -20.88 15.88 6.19
C MET A 244 -21.01 15.89 4.67
N ASP A 245 -20.19 16.74 4.03
CA ASP A 245 -20.05 16.72 2.58
C ASP A 245 -19.51 15.37 2.09
N GLU A 246 -19.93 14.99 0.90
CA GLU A 246 -19.43 13.81 0.23
C GLU A 246 -17.93 13.93 -0.11
N LEU A 247 -17.23 12.80 -0.09
CA LEU A 247 -15.84 12.72 -0.53
C LEU A 247 -15.77 11.86 -1.78
N HIS A 248 -15.53 12.50 -2.93
CA HIS A 248 -15.26 11.82 -4.19
C HIS A 248 -13.75 11.63 -4.38
N LEU A 249 -13.33 10.39 -4.61
CA LEU A 249 -11.95 10.04 -4.88
C LEU A 249 -11.86 9.45 -6.30
N PRO A 250 -11.17 10.10 -7.24
CA PRO A 250 -11.01 9.57 -8.59
C PRO A 250 -10.19 8.28 -8.60
N ALA A 251 -10.39 7.43 -9.60
CA ALA A 251 -9.59 6.22 -9.77
C ALA A 251 -8.10 6.56 -9.98
N ARG A 252 -7.22 5.75 -9.40
CA ARG A 252 -5.77 5.96 -9.38
C ARG A 252 -4.98 5.02 -10.30
N ALA A 253 -5.66 4.10 -10.98
CA ALA A 253 -5.01 3.14 -11.88
C ALA A 253 -4.39 3.86 -13.10
N ARG A 254 -3.11 3.60 -13.38
CA ARG A 254 -2.42 4.04 -14.60
C ARG A 254 -2.59 3.02 -15.73
N GLU A 255 -2.53 1.74 -15.38
CA GLU A 255 -2.78 0.60 -16.28
C GLU A 255 -3.64 -0.41 -15.52
N VAL A 256 -4.65 -0.96 -16.18
CA VAL A 256 -5.57 -1.94 -15.59
C VAL A 256 -5.30 -3.29 -16.26
N PHE A 257 -4.81 -4.26 -15.48
CA PHE A 257 -4.61 -5.63 -15.91
C PHE A 257 -5.76 -6.54 -15.46
N ASP A 258 -6.15 -6.42 -14.19
CA ASP A 258 -7.21 -7.26 -13.62
C ASP A 258 -7.90 -6.52 -12.47
N VAL A 259 -9.22 -6.44 -12.53
CA VAL A 259 -10.02 -5.78 -11.47
C VAL A 259 -10.50 -6.76 -10.39
N THR A 260 -10.17 -8.05 -10.53
CA THR A 260 -10.59 -9.10 -9.59
C THR A 260 -9.98 -8.86 -8.21
N GLY A 261 -10.82 -8.81 -7.17
CA GLY A 261 -10.37 -8.60 -5.80
C GLY A 261 -10.09 -7.15 -5.39
N ALA A 262 -10.36 -6.17 -6.29
CA ALA A 262 -10.22 -4.75 -5.94
C ALA A 262 -11.16 -4.34 -4.79
N GLY A 263 -12.40 -4.85 -4.75
CA GLY A 263 -13.33 -4.65 -3.63
C GLY A 263 -12.79 -5.21 -2.32
N ASP A 264 -12.25 -6.44 -2.34
CA ASP A 264 -11.62 -7.06 -1.17
C ASP A 264 -10.43 -6.23 -0.66
N THR A 265 -9.63 -5.68 -1.58
CA THR A 265 -8.54 -4.78 -1.22
C THR A 265 -9.07 -3.50 -0.57
N VAL A 266 -10.13 -2.90 -1.13
CA VAL A 266 -10.73 -1.69 -0.56
C VAL A 266 -11.19 -1.93 0.87
N ILE A 267 -12.05 -2.94 1.11
CA ILE A 267 -12.55 -3.19 2.47
C ILE A 267 -11.43 -3.64 3.41
N GLY A 268 -10.47 -4.45 2.94
CA GLY A 268 -9.33 -4.90 3.73
C GLY A 268 -8.46 -3.74 4.22
N VAL A 269 -8.11 -2.81 3.32
CA VAL A 269 -7.29 -1.62 3.66
C VAL A 269 -8.06 -0.66 4.56
N VAL A 270 -9.36 -0.40 4.27
CA VAL A 270 -10.19 0.45 5.16
C VAL A 270 -10.27 -0.16 6.55
N ALA A 271 -10.51 -1.47 6.67
CA ALA A 271 -10.60 -2.15 7.95
C ALA A 271 -9.29 -2.08 8.74
N ALA A 272 -8.15 -2.35 8.08
CA ALA A 272 -6.83 -2.26 8.71
C ALA A 272 -6.53 -0.82 9.17
N ALA A 273 -6.83 0.19 8.35
CA ALA A 273 -6.59 1.59 8.69
C ALA A 273 -7.48 2.09 9.84
N VAL A 274 -8.78 1.76 9.82
CA VAL A 274 -9.73 2.09 10.90
C VAL A 274 -9.32 1.39 12.20
N ALA A 275 -8.95 0.11 12.14
CA ALA A 275 -8.46 -0.64 13.29
C ALA A 275 -7.17 -0.04 13.88
N ALA A 276 -6.31 0.55 13.04
CA ALA A 276 -5.10 1.25 13.44
C ALA A 276 -5.35 2.73 13.87
N GLY A 277 -6.62 3.16 13.99
CA GLY A 277 -7.02 4.47 14.51
C GLY A 277 -7.08 5.60 13.48
N ALA A 278 -6.99 5.30 12.17
CA ALA A 278 -7.21 6.29 11.13
C ALA A 278 -8.68 6.73 11.08
N ASP A 279 -8.93 7.99 10.75
CA ASP A 279 -10.28 8.43 10.42
C ASP A 279 -10.76 7.84 9.09
N LEU A 280 -12.06 7.82 8.87
CA LEU A 280 -12.64 7.15 7.69
C LEU A 280 -12.22 7.82 6.35
N PRO A 281 -12.15 9.15 6.20
CA PRO A 281 -11.60 9.79 5.01
C PRO A 281 -10.17 9.36 4.68
N GLN A 282 -9.30 9.29 5.69
CA GLN A 282 -7.92 8.84 5.54
C GLN A 282 -7.88 7.36 5.14
N ALA A 283 -8.65 6.50 5.83
CA ALA A 283 -8.73 5.07 5.53
C ALA A 283 -9.19 4.81 4.08
N VAL A 284 -10.23 5.51 3.62
CA VAL A 284 -10.77 5.39 2.26
C VAL A 284 -9.79 5.94 1.21
N THR A 285 -9.06 7.01 1.53
CA THR A 285 -8.03 7.53 0.62
C THR A 285 -6.89 6.52 0.44
N LEU A 286 -6.42 5.88 1.53
CA LEU A 286 -5.43 4.80 1.48
C LEU A 286 -5.94 3.61 0.66
N ALA A 287 -7.22 3.23 0.85
CA ALA A 287 -7.85 2.15 0.10
C ALA A 287 -7.96 2.44 -1.40
N ASN A 288 -8.24 3.69 -1.79
CA ASN A 288 -8.27 4.11 -3.19
C ASN A 288 -6.89 4.01 -3.86
N ILE A 289 -5.83 4.39 -3.14
CA ILE A 289 -4.45 4.22 -3.60
C ILE A 289 -4.11 2.73 -3.74
N ALA A 290 -4.43 1.91 -2.73
CA ALA A 290 -4.19 0.47 -2.74
C ALA A 290 -4.93 -0.24 -3.87
N ALA A 291 -6.20 0.09 -4.12
CA ALA A 291 -6.97 -0.41 -5.25
C ALA A 291 -6.28 -0.09 -6.59
N GLY A 292 -5.77 1.15 -6.75
CA GLY A 292 -5.00 1.54 -7.94
C GLY A 292 -3.71 0.72 -8.15
N ILE A 293 -3.05 0.29 -7.08
CA ILE A 293 -1.87 -0.60 -7.16
C ILE A 293 -2.29 -2.01 -7.58
N VAL A 294 -3.34 -2.57 -6.97
CA VAL A 294 -3.77 -3.96 -7.18
C VAL A 294 -4.28 -4.20 -8.58
N VAL A 295 -5.09 -3.29 -9.14
CA VAL A 295 -5.61 -3.46 -10.51
C VAL A 295 -4.52 -3.42 -11.59
N GLY A 296 -3.32 -2.95 -11.26
CA GLY A 296 -2.11 -3.05 -12.08
C GLY A 296 -1.37 -4.39 -11.96
N LYS A 297 -1.82 -5.30 -11.08
CA LYS A 297 -1.23 -6.63 -10.88
C LYS A 297 -2.11 -7.71 -11.51
N LEU A 298 -1.55 -8.89 -11.79
CA LEU A 298 -2.31 -10.00 -12.36
C LEU A 298 -3.00 -10.85 -11.27
N GLY A 299 -4.31 -11.02 -11.36
CA GLY A 299 -5.13 -11.82 -10.43
C GLY A 299 -5.33 -11.15 -9.06
N THR A 300 -5.84 -11.93 -8.08
CA THR A 300 -6.01 -11.45 -6.71
C THR A 300 -4.64 -11.22 -6.06
N ALA A 301 -4.20 -9.97 -6.01
CA ALA A 301 -2.94 -9.56 -5.39
C ALA A 301 -3.22 -8.69 -4.16
N ALA A 302 -2.35 -8.76 -3.16
CA ALA A 302 -2.39 -7.86 -2.01
C ALA A 302 -1.38 -6.71 -2.15
N VAL A 303 -1.61 -5.64 -1.39
CA VAL A 303 -0.69 -4.50 -1.27
C VAL A 303 0.02 -4.57 0.07
N SER A 304 1.35 -4.58 0.05
CA SER A 304 2.16 -4.50 1.26
C SER A 304 2.21 -3.07 1.81
N ALA A 305 2.48 -2.93 3.13
CA ALA A 305 2.65 -1.62 3.75
C ALA A 305 3.77 -0.77 3.10
N PRO A 306 4.93 -1.31 2.70
CA PRO A 306 5.95 -0.56 1.95
C PRO A 306 5.45 -0.05 0.60
N GLU A 307 4.75 -0.89 -0.19
CA GLU A 307 4.17 -0.47 -1.49
C GLU A 307 3.15 0.66 -1.32
N LEU A 308 2.25 0.53 -0.34
CA LEU A 308 1.25 1.56 -0.05
C LEU A 308 1.92 2.86 0.40
N ARG A 309 2.93 2.78 1.28
CA ARG A 309 3.69 3.94 1.76
C ARG A 309 4.37 4.67 0.61
N ARG A 310 5.02 3.93 -0.29
CA ARG A 310 5.65 4.50 -1.48
C ARG A 310 4.63 5.23 -2.36
N ALA A 311 3.47 4.64 -2.61
CA ALA A 311 2.43 5.27 -3.42
C ALA A 311 1.88 6.55 -2.76
N VAL A 312 1.70 6.56 -1.45
CA VAL A 312 1.32 7.75 -0.68
C VAL A 312 2.38 8.85 -0.78
N GLN A 313 3.66 8.51 -0.69
CA GLN A 313 4.76 9.47 -0.83
C GLN A 313 4.82 10.07 -2.23
N LEU A 314 4.62 9.26 -3.28
CA LEU A 314 4.50 9.72 -4.67
C LEU A 314 3.40 10.76 -4.84
N GLU A 315 2.23 10.51 -4.28
CA GLU A 315 1.09 11.44 -4.35
C GLU A 315 1.32 12.75 -3.60
N GLN A 316 2.04 12.70 -2.49
CA GLN A 316 2.38 13.89 -1.71
C GLN A 316 3.54 14.70 -2.31
N GLY A 317 4.10 14.29 -3.44
CA GLY A 317 5.25 14.91 -4.07
C GLY A 317 6.56 14.69 -3.31
N SER A 318 6.60 13.75 -2.36
CA SER A 318 7.74 13.51 -1.46
C SER A 318 8.66 12.34 -1.88
N GLU A 319 8.53 11.84 -3.12
CA GLU A 319 9.53 10.86 -3.63
C GLU A 319 10.91 11.47 -3.82
N ARG A 320 10.96 12.77 -4.04
CA ARG A 320 12.18 13.57 -4.21
C ARG A 320 12.04 14.87 -3.44
N GLY A 321 13.14 15.39 -2.97
CA GLY A 321 13.17 16.73 -2.41
C GLY A 321 13.76 16.80 -1.00
N VAL A 322 13.41 17.87 -0.30
CA VAL A 322 13.88 18.11 1.06
C VAL A 322 13.11 17.25 2.05
N MET A 323 13.85 16.49 2.87
CA MET A 323 13.29 15.56 3.85
C MET A 323 13.80 15.84 5.27
N SER A 324 12.99 15.50 6.29
CA SER A 324 13.50 15.33 7.65
C SER A 324 14.32 14.03 7.72
N LEU A 325 15.11 13.88 8.79
CA LEU A 325 15.89 12.65 8.99
C LEU A 325 14.98 11.42 9.10
N GLU A 326 13.86 11.54 9.81
CA GLU A 326 12.88 10.45 9.98
C GLU A 326 12.25 10.05 8.64
N GLN A 327 11.88 11.03 7.80
CA GLN A 327 11.35 10.78 6.47
C GLN A 327 12.40 10.08 5.58
N LEU A 328 13.64 10.52 5.64
CA LEU A 328 14.73 9.96 4.87
C LEU A 328 15.07 8.52 5.30
N GLN A 329 15.04 8.22 6.61
CA GLN A 329 15.23 6.85 7.12
C GLN A 329 14.18 5.88 6.55
N VAL A 330 12.93 6.31 6.49
CA VAL A 330 11.85 5.53 5.89
C VAL A 330 12.10 5.34 4.39
N ALA A 331 12.42 6.41 3.65
CA ALA A 331 12.67 6.35 2.21
C ALA A 331 13.85 5.43 1.85
N VAL A 332 14.93 5.46 2.65
CA VAL A 332 16.10 4.57 2.49
C VAL A 332 15.75 3.11 2.79
N SER A 333 14.94 2.86 3.83
CA SER A 333 14.46 1.51 4.15
C SER A 333 13.60 0.94 3.03
N ASP A 334 12.70 1.75 2.47
CA ASP A 334 11.82 1.34 1.36
C ASP A 334 12.63 1.07 0.08
N ALA A 335 13.59 1.92 -0.27
CA ALA A 335 14.49 1.73 -1.42
C ALA A 335 15.26 0.39 -1.31
N ARG A 336 15.81 0.10 -0.12
CA ARG A 336 16.51 -1.17 0.13
C ARG A 336 15.60 -2.39 0.00
N SER A 337 14.37 -2.32 0.49
CA SER A 337 13.41 -3.42 0.37
C SER A 337 13.11 -3.77 -1.09
N GLN A 338 13.36 -2.85 -2.02
CA GLN A 338 13.20 -3.00 -3.46
C GLN A 338 14.50 -3.35 -4.18
N GLY A 339 15.63 -3.53 -3.44
CA GLY A 339 16.94 -3.81 -4.01
C GLY A 339 17.59 -2.59 -4.68
N GLU A 340 17.09 -1.36 -4.42
CA GLU A 340 17.68 -0.13 -4.93
C GLU A 340 18.97 0.22 -4.17
N ARG A 341 20.00 0.62 -4.89
CA ARG A 341 21.29 1.02 -4.33
C ARG A 341 21.30 2.50 -3.98
N VAL A 342 21.53 2.81 -2.70
CA VAL A 342 21.49 4.18 -2.18
C VAL A 342 22.90 4.79 -2.12
N VAL A 343 23.08 5.91 -2.82
CA VAL A 343 24.30 6.70 -2.85
C VAL A 343 24.18 7.91 -1.92
N PHE A 344 25.23 8.23 -1.19
CA PHE A 344 25.28 9.37 -0.29
C PHE A 344 26.44 10.31 -0.62
N THR A 345 26.18 11.60 -0.63
CA THR A 345 27.20 12.64 -0.62
C THR A 345 26.83 13.77 0.32
N ASN A 346 27.82 14.55 0.77
CA ASN A 346 27.56 15.73 1.58
C ASN A 346 28.45 16.90 1.21
N GLY A 347 27.98 18.11 1.49
CA GLY A 347 28.73 19.35 1.27
C GLY A 347 27.98 20.61 1.69
N CYS A 348 28.65 21.75 1.55
CA CYS A 348 28.03 23.05 1.85
C CYS A 348 27.06 23.51 0.76
N PHE A 349 27.38 23.28 -0.52
CA PHE A 349 26.61 23.67 -1.71
C PHE A 349 26.09 25.12 -1.64
N ASP A 350 26.96 26.05 -1.27
CA ASP A 350 26.58 27.44 -1.02
C ASP A 350 26.22 28.21 -2.30
N ILE A 351 27.06 28.09 -3.34
CA ILE A 351 26.80 28.59 -4.71
C ILE A 351 26.95 27.39 -5.64
N ILE A 352 25.87 27.02 -6.31
CA ILE A 352 25.86 25.95 -7.30
C ILE A 352 26.46 26.44 -8.61
N HIS A 353 27.28 25.60 -9.23
CA HIS A 353 27.90 25.83 -10.54
C HIS A 353 27.97 24.50 -11.33
N ALA A 354 28.35 24.58 -12.62
CA ALA A 354 28.36 23.41 -13.51
C ALA A 354 29.16 22.21 -12.95
N GLY A 355 30.27 22.47 -12.24
CA GLY A 355 31.03 21.40 -11.58
C GLY A 355 30.24 20.64 -10.52
N HIS A 356 29.33 21.31 -9.79
CA HIS A 356 28.42 20.60 -8.86
C HIS A 356 27.38 19.77 -9.62
N VAL A 357 26.84 20.29 -10.73
CA VAL A 357 25.85 19.54 -11.54
C VAL A 357 26.45 18.26 -12.06
N GLY A 358 27.59 18.32 -12.77
CA GLY A 358 28.25 17.13 -13.29
C GLY A 358 28.72 16.16 -12.21
N TYR A 359 29.16 16.66 -11.04
CA TYR A 359 29.48 15.81 -9.88
C TYR A 359 28.26 15.03 -9.37
N LEU A 360 27.10 15.69 -9.22
CA LEU A 360 25.88 15.06 -8.75
C LEU A 360 25.32 14.06 -9.76
N GLU A 361 25.46 14.33 -11.07
CA GLU A 361 25.12 13.37 -12.13
C GLU A 361 26.00 12.11 -12.07
N GLN A 362 27.33 12.27 -11.88
CA GLN A 362 28.23 11.13 -11.70
C GLN A 362 27.89 10.35 -10.42
N ALA A 363 27.58 11.05 -9.32
CA ALA A 363 27.16 10.41 -8.06
C ALA A 363 25.89 9.59 -8.26
N ARG A 364 24.87 10.14 -8.93
CA ARG A 364 23.60 9.46 -9.22
C ARG A 364 23.80 8.22 -10.11
N ALA A 365 24.69 8.29 -11.08
CA ALA A 365 25.03 7.15 -11.96
C ALA A 365 25.68 5.97 -11.23
N CYS A 366 26.14 6.15 -9.98
CA CYS A 366 26.71 5.08 -9.16
C CYS A 366 25.67 4.20 -8.43
N GLY A 367 24.38 4.56 -8.47
CA GLY A 367 23.29 3.79 -7.84
C GLY A 367 21.91 4.26 -8.29
N ASP A 368 20.89 3.82 -7.59
CA ASP A 368 19.48 4.04 -7.95
C ASP A 368 18.87 5.25 -7.25
N ARG A 369 19.43 5.69 -6.12
CA ARG A 369 18.99 6.85 -5.34
C ARG A 369 20.18 7.66 -4.85
N LEU A 370 20.09 8.99 -4.92
CA LEU A 370 21.12 9.91 -4.44
C LEU A 370 20.61 10.77 -3.28
N ILE A 371 21.26 10.62 -2.12
CA ILE A 371 21.12 11.50 -0.96
C ILE A 371 22.18 12.59 -1.03
N VAL A 372 21.75 13.84 -0.90
CA VAL A 372 22.64 14.99 -0.74
C VAL A 372 22.43 15.58 0.66
N ALA A 373 23.41 15.40 1.54
CA ALA A 373 23.38 15.98 2.87
C ALA A 373 24.06 17.38 2.87
N VAL A 374 23.35 18.39 3.38
CA VAL A 374 23.76 19.79 3.34
C VAL A 374 24.10 20.29 4.74
N ASN A 375 25.32 20.83 4.93
CA ASN A 375 25.70 21.46 6.19
C ASN A 375 24.77 22.63 6.53
N SER A 376 24.30 22.71 7.76
CA SER A 376 23.54 23.87 8.27
C SER A 376 24.34 25.16 8.18
N ASP A 377 23.69 26.32 8.28
CA ASP A 377 24.39 27.61 8.24
C ASP A 377 25.39 27.77 9.38
N ALA A 378 25.07 27.22 10.55
CA ALA A 378 25.97 27.23 11.70
C ALA A 378 27.25 26.42 11.42
N SER A 379 27.11 25.21 10.84
CA SER A 379 28.24 24.35 10.46
C SER A 379 29.09 25.03 9.36
N VAL A 380 28.46 25.61 8.33
CA VAL A 380 29.21 26.32 7.28
C VAL A 380 30.02 27.51 7.82
N ARG A 381 29.47 28.28 8.79
CA ARG A 381 30.21 29.37 9.43
C ARG A 381 31.44 28.88 10.19
N ARG A 382 31.35 27.74 10.88
CA ARG A 382 32.50 27.13 11.58
C ARG A 382 33.56 26.65 10.58
N LEU A 383 33.13 26.06 9.48
CA LEU A 383 34.05 25.46 8.48
C LEU A 383 34.68 26.47 7.51
N LYS A 384 33.96 27.55 7.15
CA LYS A 384 34.37 28.49 6.06
C LYS A 384 34.43 29.94 6.49
N GLY A 385 34.19 30.25 7.76
CA GLY A 385 34.29 31.62 8.33
C GLY A 385 32.97 32.39 8.31
N SER A 386 32.96 33.57 9.00
CA SER A 386 31.75 34.36 9.28
C SER A 386 31.08 34.97 8.04
N GLY A 387 31.76 35.06 6.90
CA GLY A 387 31.19 35.54 5.64
C GLY A 387 30.45 34.48 4.82
N ARG A 388 30.27 33.28 5.34
CA ARG A 388 29.62 32.14 4.68
C ARG A 388 28.59 31.50 5.62
N PRO A 389 27.51 30.85 5.12
CA PRO A 389 27.17 30.75 3.71
C PRO A 389 26.59 32.05 3.17
N ILE A 390 26.58 32.22 1.82
CA ILE A 390 25.89 33.30 1.14
C ILE A 390 24.40 33.02 1.06
N ASN A 391 24.03 31.76 0.76
CA ASN A 391 22.65 31.32 0.73
C ASN A 391 22.29 30.53 1.99
N PRO A 392 21.17 30.87 2.65
CA PRO A 392 20.69 30.08 3.80
C PRO A 392 20.34 28.65 3.41
N VAL A 393 20.39 27.74 4.39
CA VAL A 393 20.28 26.30 4.17
C VAL A 393 18.99 25.91 3.42
N GLU A 394 17.87 26.56 3.70
CA GLU A 394 16.59 26.32 3.04
C GLU A 394 16.67 26.55 1.53
N ARG A 395 17.35 27.64 1.10
CA ARG A 395 17.52 27.96 -0.31
C ARG A 395 18.50 27.01 -1.00
N ARG A 396 19.58 26.63 -0.31
CA ARG A 396 20.56 25.66 -0.82
C ARG A 396 19.91 24.29 -1.05
N MET A 397 19.10 23.83 -0.08
CA MET A 397 18.36 22.60 -0.21
C MET A 397 17.30 22.65 -1.31
N ALA A 398 16.58 23.76 -1.45
CA ALA A 398 15.57 23.91 -2.50
C ALA A 398 16.19 23.83 -3.92
N VAL A 399 17.36 24.44 -4.12
CA VAL A 399 18.07 24.36 -5.42
C VAL A 399 18.52 22.93 -5.71
N LEU A 400 19.09 22.22 -4.73
CA LEU A 400 19.51 20.84 -4.88
C LEU A 400 18.34 19.90 -5.16
N ALA A 401 17.22 20.08 -4.46
CA ALA A 401 16.00 19.30 -4.65
C ALA A 401 15.35 19.48 -6.05
N GLY A 402 15.63 20.61 -6.71
CA GLY A 402 15.21 20.86 -8.10
C GLY A 402 16.11 20.23 -9.17
N MET A 403 17.23 19.58 -8.79
CA MET A 403 18.13 18.93 -9.74
C MET A 403 17.66 17.50 -10.06
N GLU A 404 17.64 17.15 -11.34
CA GLU A 404 17.20 15.84 -11.81
C GLU A 404 18.02 14.67 -11.20
N ALA A 405 19.30 14.88 -10.97
CA ALA A 405 20.19 13.88 -10.39
C ALA A 405 19.99 13.65 -8.90
N VAL A 406 19.26 14.51 -8.18
CA VAL A 406 19.12 14.44 -6.72
C VAL A 406 17.75 13.88 -6.34
N ASP A 407 17.74 12.78 -5.61
CA ASP A 407 16.49 12.22 -5.11
C ASP A 407 16.12 12.82 -3.74
N TRP A 408 17.04 12.87 -2.79
CA TRP A 408 16.76 13.32 -1.43
C TRP A 408 17.79 14.32 -0.91
N VAL A 409 17.30 15.34 -0.24
CA VAL A 409 18.11 16.38 0.37
C VAL A 409 17.79 16.46 1.86
N VAL A 410 18.82 16.40 2.72
CA VAL A 410 18.69 16.51 4.17
C VAL A 410 19.72 17.49 4.71
N SER A 411 19.37 18.27 5.75
CA SER A 411 20.36 19.13 6.44
C SER A 411 20.87 18.46 7.70
N PHE A 412 22.11 18.80 8.11
CA PHE A 412 22.70 18.39 9.35
C PHE A 412 23.48 19.53 10.02
N ALA A 413 23.49 19.54 11.36
CA ALA A 413 24.06 20.61 12.16
C ALA A 413 25.52 20.40 12.56
N ASP A 414 25.96 19.15 12.57
CA ASP A 414 27.32 18.74 12.92
C ASP A 414 28.33 19.17 11.86
N ASP A 415 29.61 19.20 12.22
CA ASP A 415 30.69 19.55 11.27
C ASP A 415 31.01 18.37 10.34
N THR A 416 30.59 17.16 10.71
CA THR A 416 30.79 15.93 9.95
C THR A 416 29.45 15.18 9.77
N PRO A 417 29.31 14.36 8.70
CA PRO A 417 28.06 13.63 8.43
C PRO A 417 27.97 12.28 9.18
N LEU A 418 28.80 12.03 10.20
CA LEU A 418 28.93 10.71 10.83
C LEU A 418 27.60 10.19 11.39
N GLY A 419 26.83 11.03 12.07
CA GLY A 419 25.51 10.65 12.60
C GLY A 419 24.51 10.24 11.50
N LEU A 420 24.55 10.91 10.34
CA LEU A 420 23.74 10.53 9.18
C LEU A 420 24.18 9.21 8.57
N LEU A 421 25.50 9.00 8.43
CA LEU A 421 26.04 7.75 7.89
C LEU A 421 25.71 6.55 8.77
N GLN A 422 25.78 6.70 10.09
CA GLN A 422 25.39 5.65 11.05
C GLN A 422 23.89 5.35 11.02
N GLY A 423 23.05 6.39 10.92
CA GLY A 423 21.59 6.25 10.95
C GLY A 423 20.98 5.79 9.64
N LEU A 424 21.58 6.13 8.48
CA LEU A 424 21.07 5.81 7.15
C LEU A 424 21.77 4.58 6.53
N GLN A 425 23.04 4.34 6.87
CA GLN A 425 23.88 3.27 6.33
C GLN A 425 23.83 3.16 4.79
N PRO A 426 24.14 4.23 4.00
CA PRO A 426 24.05 4.16 2.54
C PRO A 426 24.98 3.09 1.96
N ASP A 427 24.60 2.48 0.82
CA ASP A 427 25.40 1.44 0.16
C ASP A 427 26.71 1.99 -0.42
N LEU A 428 26.72 3.28 -0.78
CA LEU A 428 27.86 3.94 -1.38
C LEU A 428 28.01 5.38 -0.88
N LEU A 429 29.17 5.71 -0.31
CA LEU A 429 29.59 7.08 -0.02
C LEU A 429 30.46 7.61 -1.17
N VAL A 430 30.09 8.72 -1.78
CA VAL A 430 30.86 9.35 -2.85
C VAL A 430 31.39 10.71 -2.44
N LYS A 431 32.59 11.06 -2.92
CA LYS A 431 33.24 12.36 -2.76
C LYS A 431 33.96 12.75 -4.05
N GLY A 432 34.05 14.07 -4.29
CA GLY A 432 34.82 14.62 -5.41
C GLY A 432 36.32 14.66 -5.13
N GLY A 433 37.11 14.86 -6.17
CA GLY A 433 38.55 14.72 -6.24
C GLY A 433 39.42 15.70 -5.45
N ASP A 434 38.99 16.20 -4.29
CA ASP A 434 39.83 16.99 -3.36
C ASP A 434 40.54 16.10 -2.32
N TYR A 435 40.35 14.77 -2.37
CA TYR A 435 40.93 13.79 -1.47
C TYR A 435 41.98 12.97 -2.22
N GLU A 436 43.15 12.74 -1.57
CA GLU A 436 44.24 11.94 -2.15
C GLU A 436 43.98 10.44 -2.04
N SER A 437 43.23 10.03 -0.99
CA SER A 437 42.88 8.63 -0.75
C SER A 437 41.44 8.50 -0.20
N LYS A 438 40.87 7.30 -0.22
CA LYS A 438 39.53 6.99 0.31
C LYS A 438 39.51 7.11 1.84
N GLU A 439 40.64 6.83 2.47
CA GLU A 439 40.85 6.85 3.90
C GLU A 439 40.79 8.27 4.48
N ASP A 440 41.02 9.30 3.62
CA ASP A 440 40.91 10.72 4.00
C ASP A 440 39.45 11.20 4.06
N ILE A 441 38.51 10.39 3.54
CA ILE A 441 37.08 10.75 3.52
C ILE A 441 36.50 10.51 4.91
N VAL A 442 35.96 11.58 5.52
CA VAL A 442 35.28 11.48 6.82
C VAL A 442 34.11 10.48 6.74
N GLY A 443 34.14 9.43 7.56
CA GLY A 443 33.13 8.38 7.63
C GLY A 443 33.41 7.16 6.76
N TRP A 444 34.55 7.07 6.07
CA TRP A 444 34.90 5.91 5.27
C TRP A 444 34.93 4.61 6.11
N ASP A 445 35.47 4.69 7.32
CA ASP A 445 35.58 3.59 8.28
C ASP A 445 34.20 3.09 8.74
N ILE A 446 33.26 4.01 8.99
CA ILE A 446 31.88 3.69 9.32
C ILE A 446 31.21 2.96 8.17
N VAL A 447 31.34 3.50 6.92
CA VAL A 447 30.71 2.93 5.74
C VAL A 447 31.28 1.52 5.44
N GLN A 448 32.59 1.34 5.53
CA GLN A 448 33.20 0.01 5.40
C GLN A 448 32.79 -0.94 6.53
N GLY A 449 32.60 -0.43 7.75
CA GLY A 449 32.28 -1.22 8.92
C GLY A 449 30.94 -1.98 8.81
N TYR A 450 29.96 -1.43 8.08
CA TYR A 450 28.69 -2.13 7.79
C TYR A 450 28.62 -2.76 6.37
N GLY A 451 29.74 -2.77 5.63
CA GLY A 451 29.85 -3.41 4.31
C GLY A 451 29.51 -2.50 3.11
N GLY A 452 29.38 -1.19 3.32
CA GLY A 452 29.20 -0.21 2.24
C GLY A 452 30.50 0.08 1.48
N GLU A 453 30.38 0.70 0.32
CA GLU A 453 31.50 1.09 -0.54
C GLU A 453 31.81 2.59 -0.38
N VAL A 454 33.08 2.98 -0.56
CA VAL A 454 33.49 4.37 -0.64
C VAL A 454 34.20 4.62 -1.97
N ARG A 455 33.79 5.67 -2.70
CA ARG A 455 34.29 6.00 -4.03
C ARG A 455 34.65 7.47 -4.19
N LEU A 456 35.83 7.71 -4.76
CA LEU A 456 36.21 9.02 -5.26
C LEU A 456 35.74 9.16 -6.71
N LEU A 457 35.10 10.31 -7.01
CA LEU A 457 34.66 10.66 -8.35
C LEU A 457 35.62 11.68 -8.96
N ASP A 458 35.79 11.61 -10.29
CA ASP A 458 36.66 12.48 -11.02
C ASP A 458 36.16 13.95 -11.00
N ARG A 459 37.09 14.89 -11.02
CA ARG A 459 36.76 16.31 -11.13
C ARG A 459 36.16 16.62 -12.50
N VAL A 460 34.96 17.22 -12.51
CA VAL A 460 34.25 17.57 -13.75
C VAL A 460 34.76 18.89 -14.34
N ASP A 461 35.25 19.85 -13.49
CA ASP A 461 35.76 21.16 -13.92
C ASP A 461 36.64 21.82 -12.85
N SER A 462 37.50 22.75 -13.28
CA SER A 462 38.37 23.55 -12.40
C SER A 462 37.67 24.71 -11.69
N LEU A 463 36.33 24.78 -11.74
CA LEU A 463 35.53 25.85 -11.13
C LEU A 463 35.39 25.60 -9.63
N SER A 464 35.71 26.61 -8.79
CA SER A 464 35.44 26.58 -7.37
C SER A 464 34.54 27.74 -6.95
N THR A 465 33.67 27.47 -5.95
CA THR A 465 32.83 28.52 -5.37
C THR A 465 33.63 29.71 -4.87
N THR A 466 34.83 29.48 -4.36
CA THR A 466 35.75 30.55 -3.88
C THR A 466 36.18 31.46 -5.05
N ALA A 467 36.57 30.86 -6.18
CA ALA A 467 36.99 31.64 -7.37
C ALA A 467 35.84 32.51 -7.94
N ILE A 468 34.59 32.01 -7.85
CA ILE A 468 33.39 32.77 -8.27
C ILE A 468 33.17 33.97 -7.33
N VAL A 469 33.24 33.77 -6.03
CA VAL A 469 33.06 34.82 -5.02
C VAL A 469 34.15 35.88 -5.12
N ASP A 470 35.41 35.47 -5.31
CA ASP A 470 36.53 36.39 -5.45
C ASP A 470 36.43 37.24 -6.75
N ARG A 471 35.95 36.65 -7.84
CA ARG A 471 35.68 37.39 -9.08
C ARG A 471 34.57 38.44 -8.91
N ILE A 472 33.51 38.11 -8.19
CA ILE A 472 32.40 39.05 -7.91
C ILE A 472 32.90 40.17 -6.98
N ARG A 473 33.72 39.87 -5.96
CA ARG A 473 34.30 40.87 -5.07
C ARG A 473 35.34 41.77 -5.77
N GLY A 474 36.11 41.21 -6.69
CA GLY A 474 37.08 41.98 -7.49
C GLY A 474 36.45 42.93 -8.51
N GLN A 475 35.22 42.70 -8.94
CA GLN A 475 34.46 43.57 -9.84
C GLN A 475 33.65 44.66 -9.11
N ALA A 476 33.50 44.57 -7.78
CA ALA A 476 32.82 45.59 -6.99
C ALA A 476 33.76 46.70 -6.46
N GLY A 477 35.02 46.70 -6.90
CA GLY A 477 36.06 47.64 -6.50
C GLY A 477 36.59 48.56 -7.64
N ASP A 478 35.93 48.59 -8.82
CA ASP A 478 36.20 49.54 -9.88
C ASP A 478 35.05 50.56 -10.07
#